data_166cc4441b83268933e3d2f3160c93a7
#
_entry.id   166cc4441b83268933e3d2f3160c93a7
#
_cell.length_a   1.000
_cell.length_b   1.000
_cell.length_c   1.000
_cell.angle_alpha   90.00
_cell.angle_beta   90.00
_cell.angle_gamma   90.00
#
_symmetry.space_group_name_H-M   'P 1'
#
loop_
_entity.id
_entity.type
_entity.pdbx_description
1 polymer ?
#
loop_
_entity_poly.entity_id
_entity_poly.type
_entity_poly.pdbx_seq_one_letter_code
_entity_poly.pdbx_strand_id
1 'polypeptide(L)'
;LLQKYKELLETQNQMFGGITGLKDPKGTDWGERMLNTVASQTIRHLFSQSESVEVFVRCYPSSKLLQGSIDSFKMNGRGVVIRKDFPAEEISVETDAVSIDFSSVLAGKLTLKQPTQAIAKVVLSEEGINYSFKAELVKKRLLNLTVPALTQLSGGNPVSFPEIQVELLPENRLRIFAKADLGDSELVPLDMTVTIAIERRRRVSFKDPQIELDSVPEAQKEISRTLSVALADILDNMVDLDRFDLDGVKMRLNRLETEGKQLIFSGYAEIERIPRTG
;
A
#
# COMPACT_ATOMS: atom_id res chain seq x y z
N LEU A 1 -27.33 1.02 -2.08
CA LEU A 1 -26.19 0.44 -1.33
C LEU A 1 -25.39 1.53 -0.62
N LEU A 2 -24.97 2.61 -1.30
CA LEU A 2 -24.23 3.74 -0.72
C LEU A 2 -25.02 4.49 0.37
N GLN A 3 -26.34 4.62 0.21
CA GLN A 3 -27.21 5.27 1.20
C GLN A 3 -27.33 4.42 2.47
N LYS A 4 -27.43 3.11 2.34
CA LYS A 4 -27.46 2.17 3.46
C LYS A 4 -26.12 2.09 4.22
N TYR A 5 -25.01 2.33 3.49
CA TYR A 5 -23.67 2.39 4.09
C TYR A 5 -23.44 3.70 4.86
N LYS A 6 -23.98 4.83 4.35
CA LYS A 6 -23.99 6.11 5.07
C LYS A 6 -24.84 6.06 6.34
N GLU A 7 -26.03 5.47 6.26
CA GLU A 7 -26.91 5.30 7.43
C GLU A 7 -26.26 4.38 8.50
N LEU A 8 -25.53 3.34 8.08
CA LEU A 8 -24.75 2.49 9.01
C LEU A 8 -23.61 3.24 9.67
N LEU A 9 -22.89 4.10 8.94
CA LEU A 9 -21.83 4.95 9.48
C LEU A 9 -22.37 6.05 10.40
N GLU A 10 -23.49 6.64 10.06
CA GLU A 10 -24.16 7.64 10.92
C GLU A 10 -24.76 7.01 12.18
N THR A 11 -25.32 5.81 12.07
CA THR A 11 -25.83 5.05 13.22
C THR A 11 -24.69 4.58 14.14
N GLN A 12 -23.54 4.20 13.59
CA GLN A 12 -22.35 3.89 14.38
C GLN A 12 -21.81 5.14 15.08
N ASN A 13 -21.72 6.28 14.39
CA ASN A 13 -21.28 7.54 15.03
C ASN A 13 -22.24 8.03 16.12
N GLN A 14 -23.55 7.83 15.96
CA GLN A 14 -24.52 8.16 17.02
C GLN A 14 -24.46 7.21 18.21
N MET A 15 -24.17 5.91 18.01
CA MET A 15 -23.99 4.99 19.13
C MET A 15 -22.68 5.27 19.91
N PHE A 16 -21.64 5.78 19.28
CA PHE A 16 -20.38 6.12 19.98
C PHE A 16 -20.38 7.50 20.63
N GLY A 17 -21.21 8.44 20.15
CA GLY A 17 -21.35 9.79 20.74
C GLY A 17 -22.16 9.82 22.03
N GLY A 18 -22.87 8.73 22.40
CA GLY A 18 -23.79 8.66 23.53
C GLY A 18 -23.25 8.00 24.80
N ILE A 19 -22.03 7.49 24.83
CA ILE A 19 -21.48 6.70 25.97
C ILE A 19 -20.57 7.53 26.89
N THR A 20 -20.76 8.84 26.99
CA THR A 20 -20.09 9.65 28.02
C THR A 20 -20.81 9.68 29.39
N GLY A 21 -21.81 8.82 29.62
CA GLY A 21 -22.67 8.88 30.75
C GLY A 21 -22.93 7.64 31.59
N LEU A 22 -22.39 6.46 31.20
CA LEU A 22 -22.60 5.25 32.03
C LEU A 22 -21.36 4.96 32.89
N LYS A 23 -21.49 5.31 34.16
CA LYS A 23 -20.66 4.76 35.24
C LYS A 23 -20.90 3.28 35.35
N ASP A 24 -20.07 2.45 34.69
CA ASP A 24 -20.05 1.01 34.88
C ASP A 24 -19.10 0.62 36.02
N PRO A 25 -19.44 -0.39 36.82
CA PRO A 25 -18.71 -0.70 38.03
C PRO A 25 -17.36 -1.31 37.74
N LYS A 26 -16.33 -0.60 38.16
CA LYS A 26 -14.98 -1.10 38.49
C LYS A 26 -14.42 -2.28 37.67
N GLY A 27 -13.62 -2.00 36.65
CA GLY A 27 -12.62 -2.95 36.15
C GLY A 27 -12.52 -3.11 34.64
N THR A 28 -13.61 -2.94 33.91
CA THR A 28 -13.72 -3.25 32.47
C THR A 28 -13.04 -2.20 31.57
N ASP A 29 -13.06 -0.97 31.96
CA ASP A 29 -12.63 0.17 31.13
C ASP A 29 -11.11 0.41 31.13
N TRP A 30 -10.40 0.01 32.19
CA TRP A 30 -8.97 0.26 32.33
C TRP A 30 -8.10 -0.58 31.38
N GLY A 31 -8.36 -1.88 31.28
CA GLY A 31 -7.61 -2.79 30.44
C GLY A 31 -7.73 -2.46 28.96
N GLU A 32 -8.94 -2.16 28.52
CA GLU A 32 -9.23 -1.76 27.14
C GLU A 32 -8.60 -0.41 26.79
N ARG A 33 -8.64 0.57 27.68
CA ARG A 33 -7.97 1.87 27.51
C ARG A 33 -6.46 1.72 27.41
N MET A 34 -5.86 0.93 28.32
CA MET A 34 -4.43 0.67 28.28
C MET A 34 -4.03 0.00 26.97
N LEU A 35 -4.78 -1.00 26.53
CA LEU A 35 -4.51 -1.70 25.28
C LEU A 35 -4.65 -0.79 24.07
N ASN A 36 -5.70 0.04 24.01
CA ASN A 36 -5.88 1.04 22.96
C ASN A 36 -4.71 2.04 22.91
N THR A 37 -4.22 2.47 24.08
CA THR A 37 -3.08 3.39 24.16
C THR A 37 -1.80 2.74 23.62
N VAL A 38 -1.47 1.53 24.09
CA VAL A 38 -0.28 0.79 23.65
C VAL A 38 -0.36 0.46 22.17
N ALA A 39 -1.52 -0.02 21.71
CA ALA A 39 -1.74 -0.34 20.30
C ALA A 39 -1.61 0.92 19.41
N SER A 40 -2.22 2.03 19.80
CA SER A 40 -2.13 3.30 19.07
C SER A 40 -0.70 3.81 18.97
N GLN A 41 0.07 3.75 20.05
CA GLN A 41 1.48 4.15 20.04
C GLN A 41 2.31 3.22 19.14
N THR A 42 2.16 1.91 19.28
CA THR A 42 2.88 0.93 18.47
C THR A 42 2.59 1.11 16.97
N ILE A 43 1.32 1.27 16.61
CA ILE A 43 0.90 1.40 15.20
C ILE A 43 1.35 2.73 14.60
N ARG A 44 1.25 3.84 15.34
CA ARG A 44 1.74 5.14 14.84
C ARG A 44 3.21 5.11 14.46
N HIS A 45 4.03 4.37 15.18
CA HIS A 45 5.46 4.23 14.88
C HIS A 45 5.75 3.44 13.60
N LEU A 46 4.76 2.75 12.99
CA LEU A 46 4.94 2.09 11.70
C LEU A 46 5.00 3.07 10.53
N PHE A 47 4.53 4.29 10.72
CA PHE A 47 4.49 5.32 9.70
C PHE A 47 5.56 6.38 9.97
N SER A 48 6.29 6.75 8.94
CA SER A 48 7.27 7.84 9.03
C SER A 48 6.58 9.20 9.24
N GLN A 49 5.38 9.35 8.67
CA GLN A 49 4.48 10.51 8.82
C GLN A 49 3.03 10.02 8.76
N SER A 50 2.13 10.76 9.40
CA SER A 50 0.68 10.52 9.32
C SER A 50 -0.09 11.78 9.71
N GLU A 51 -1.19 12.04 9.02
CA GLU A 51 -2.16 13.07 9.44
C GLU A 51 -2.97 12.57 10.63
N SER A 52 -3.48 11.34 10.52
CA SER A 52 -4.17 10.68 11.63
C SER A 52 -3.95 9.16 11.59
N VAL A 53 -3.89 8.57 12.79
CA VAL A 53 -3.93 7.12 12.97
C VAL A 53 -4.86 6.84 14.14
N GLU A 54 -5.96 6.17 13.83
CA GLU A 54 -6.97 5.76 14.80
C GLU A 54 -6.90 4.25 14.98
N VAL A 55 -6.85 3.81 16.23
CA VAL A 55 -6.81 2.38 16.58
C VAL A 55 -7.92 2.09 17.58
N PHE A 56 -8.71 1.07 17.27
CA PHE A 56 -9.81 0.59 18.09
C PHE A 56 -9.58 -0.89 18.40
N VAL A 57 -9.48 -1.20 19.66
CA VAL A 57 -9.41 -2.57 20.15
C VAL A 57 -10.63 -2.85 21.00
N ARG A 58 -11.29 -3.97 20.75
CA ARG A 58 -12.43 -4.44 21.53
C ARG A 58 -12.06 -5.70 22.30
N CYS A 59 -12.37 -5.69 23.59
CA CYS A 59 -12.11 -6.84 24.48
C CYS A 59 -13.20 -6.92 25.56
N TYR A 60 -14.16 -7.82 25.39
CA TYR A 60 -15.25 -7.99 26.34
C TYR A 60 -15.51 -9.47 26.67
N PRO A 61 -15.57 -9.87 27.94
CA PRO A 61 -15.19 -9.07 29.12
C PRO A 61 -13.67 -8.84 29.16
N SER A 62 -13.22 -7.78 29.88
CA SER A 62 -11.80 -7.42 29.95
C SER A 62 -10.90 -8.50 30.58
N SER A 63 -11.50 -9.49 31.28
CA SER A 63 -10.76 -10.65 31.77
C SER A 63 -10.12 -11.50 30.65
N LYS A 64 -10.62 -11.44 29.42
CA LYS A 64 -9.99 -12.05 28.24
C LYS A 64 -8.61 -11.50 27.96
N LEU A 65 -8.38 -10.23 28.28
CA LEU A 65 -7.08 -9.57 28.11
C LEU A 65 -5.99 -10.26 28.94
N LEU A 66 -6.31 -10.68 30.16
CA LEU A 66 -5.38 -11.43 31.03
C LEU A 66 -5.00 -12.79 30.40
N GLN A 67 -5.88 -13.35 29.59
CA GLN A 67 -5.64 -14.57 28.83
C GLN A 67 -4.91 -14.31 27.52
N GLY A 68 -4.69 -13.01 27.17
CA GLY A 68 -4.08 -12.60 25.93
C GLY A 68 -5.00 -12.70 24.72
N SER A 69 -6.30 -12.53 24.89
CA SER A 69 -7.28 -12.56 23.80
C SER A 69 -8.00 -11.21 23.71
N ILE A 70 -8.17 -10.70 22.50
CA ILE A 70 -9.01 -9.56 22.16
C ILE A 70 -10.03 -9.97 21.10
N ASP A 71 -11.20 -9.32 21.10
CA ASP A 71 -12.31 -9.72 20.23
C ASP A 71 -12.16 -9.16 18.81
N SER A 72 -11.62 -7.95 18.67
CA SER A 72 -11.35 -7.36 17.36
C SER A 72 -10.32 -6.24 17.48
N PHE A 73 -9.64 -5.99 16.36
CA PHE A 73 -8.74 -4.87 16.19
C PHE A 73 -9.08 -4.15 14.88
N LYS A 74 -9.13 -2.82 14.92
CA LYS A 74 -9.33 -1.99 13.73
C LYS A 74 -8.35 -0.81 13.76
N MET A 75 -7.74 -0.53 12.63
CA MET A 75 -6.86 0.62 12.41
C MET A 75 -7.28 1.37 11.17
N ASN A 76 -7.36 2.69 11.26
CA ASN A 76 -7.51 3.59 10.13
C ASN A 76 -6.40 4.64 10.18
N GLY A 77 -5.59 4.69 9.12
CA GLY A 77 -4.56 5.71 8.92
C GLY A 77 -4.93 6.59 7.74
N ARG A 78 -4.74 7.91 7.87
CA ARG A 78 -4.91 8.89 6.78
C ARG A 78 -3.65 9.70 6.60
N GLY A 79 -3.34 10.04 5.34
CA GLY A 79 -2.15 10.79 4.97
C GLY A 79 -0.89 10.14 5.53
N VAL A 80 -0.78 8.81 5.43
CA VAL A 80 0.33 8.06 6.01
C VAL A 80 1.47 7.92 5.02
N VAL A 81 2.71 7.91 5.53
CA VAL A 81 3.91 7.65 4.72
C VAL A 81 4.62 6.42 5.28
N ILE A 82 4.77 5.40 4.45
CA ILE A 82 5.45 4.16 4.77
C ILE A 82 6.92 4.26 4.33
N ARG A 83 7.87 3.87 5.19
CA ARG A 83 9.31 3.83 4.88
C ARG A 83 9.85 5.13 4.25
N LYS A 84 9.31 6.30 4.64
CA LYS A 84 9.66 7.66 4.21
C LYS A 84 9.28 8.04 2.77
N ASP A 85 9.09 7.07 1.88
CA ASP A 85 9.00 7.33 0.44
C ASP A 85 7.68 6.85 -0.20
N PHE A 86 6.81 6.16 0.57
CA PHE A 86 5.58 5.57 0.03
C PHE A 86 4.35 6.17 0.71
N PRO A 87 3.82 7.30 0.20
CA PRO A 87 2.61 7.91 0.73
C PRO A 87 1.37 7.10 0.34
N ALA A 88 0.43 7.00 1.29
CA ALA A 88 -0.91 6.48 1.07
C ALA A 88 -1.93 7.43 1.68
N GLU A 89 -3.01 7.71 0.96
CA GLU A 89 -4.10 8.57 1.45
C GLU A 89 -4.85 7.91 2.60
N GLU A 90 -5.11 6.60 2.45
CA GLU A 90 -5.82 5.82 3.46
C GLU A 90 -5.23 4.41 3.56
N ILE A 91 -5.07 3.93 4.78
CA ILE A 91 -4.83 2.52 5.08
C ILE A 91 -5.82 2.10 6.14
N SER A 92 -6.60 1.05 5.89
CA SER A 92 -7.42 0.43 6.92
C SER A 92 -7.09 -1.05 7.06
N VAL A 93 -7.05 -1.51 8.31
CA VAL A 93 -6.82 -2.91 8.67
C VAL A 93 -7.84 -3.30 9.71
N GLU A 94 -8.52 -4.41 9.51
CA GLU A 94 -9.54 -4.93 10.43
C GLU A 94 -9.35 -6.43 10.63
N THR A 95 -9.38 -6.86 11.89
CA THR A 95 -9.28 -8.28 12.25
C THR A 95 -10.46 -8.67 13.12
N ASP A 96 -10.77 -9.95 13.14
CA ASP A 96 -11.55 -10.56 14.19
C ASP A 96 -10.70 -10.77 15.45
N ALA A 97 -10.95 -11.85 16.20
CA ALA A 97 -10.22 -12.16 17.42
C ALA A 97 -8.70 -12.30 17.20
N VAL A 98 -7.93 -11.67 18.07
CA VAL A 98 -6.46 -11.66 18.02
C VAL A 98 -5.89 -12.20 19.32
N SER A 99 -4.86 -13.04 19.21
CA SER A 99 -4.11 -13.55 20.34
C SER A 99 -2.83 -12.72 20.55
N ILE A 100 -2.72 -12.08 21.72
CA ILE A 100 -1.62 -11.19 22.07
C ILE A 100 -0.87 -11.66 23.31
N ASP A 101 0.37 -11.26 23.45
CA ASP A 101 1.11 -11.44 24.69
C ASP A 101 0.80 -10.31 25.67
N PHE A 102 0.00 -10.62 26.69
CA PHE A 102 -0.40 -9.62 27.69
C PHE A 102 0.80 -9.09 28.49
N SER A 103 1.83 -9.91 28.73
CA SER A 103 3.03 -9.45 29.44
C SER A 103 3.79 -8.38 28.65
N SER A 104 3.80 -8.49 27.34
CA SER A 104 4.40 -7.47 26.47
C SER A 104 3.59 -6.17 26.47
N VAL A 105 2.25 -6.26 26.57
CA VAL A 105 1.38 -5.07 26.68
C VAL A 105 1.68 -4.29 27.98
N LEU A 106 1.89 -4.97 29.10
CA LEU A 106 2.31 -4.33 30.34
C LEU A 106 3.68 -3.65 30.24
N ALA A 107 4.55 -4.14 29.35
CA ALA A 107 5.84 -3.53 29.03
C ALA A 107 5.73 -2.43 27.93
N GLY A 108 4.52 -2.01 27.55
CA GLY A 108 4.31 -0.99 26.52
C GLY A 108 4.53 -1.46 25.08
N LYS A 109 4.48 -2.79 24.82
CA LYS A 109 4.68 -3.37 23.49
C LYS A 109 3.48 -4.20 23.08
N LEU A 110 3.14 -4.18 21.79
CA LEU A 110 2.12 -5.05 21.22
C LEU A 110 2.80 -6.21 20.49
N THR A 111 2.57 -7.44 20.98
CA THR A 111 3.16 -8.66 20.40
C THR A 111 2.06 -9.68 20.17
N LEU A 112 2.03 -10.27 18.98
CA LEU A 112 1.12 -11.36 18.65
C LEU A 112 1.67 -12.70 19.17
N LYS A 113 0.79 -13.55 19.71
CA LYS A 113 1.13 -14.94 20.07
C LYS A 113 0.98 -15.90 18.90
N GLN A 114 0.10 -15.56 17.97
CA GLN A 114 -0.21 -16.36 16.79
C GLN A 114 -0.42 -15.44 15.59
N PRO A 115 -0.17 -15.93 14.36
CA PRO A 115 -0.55 -15.21 13.15
C PRO A 115 -2.03 -14.85 13.15
N THR A 116 -2.34 -13.66 12.70
CA THR A 116 -3.70 -13.11 12.64
C THR A 116 -4.08 -12.81 11.20
N GLN A 117 -5.33 -13.14 10.83
CA GLN A 117 -5.89 -12.76 9.54
C GLN A 117 -6.55 -11.38 9.66
N ALA A 118 -6.31 -10.56 8.67
CA ALA A 118 -6.87 -9.22 8.58
C ALA A 118 -7.47 -8.98 7.19
N ILE A 119 -8.48 -8.11 7.13
CA ILE A 119 -8.89 -7.45 5.89
C ILE A 119 -8.14 -6.13 5.83
N ALA A 120 -7.53 -5.85 4.68
CA ALA A 120 -6.78 -4.61 4.48
C ALA A 120 -7.29 -3.88 3.22
N LYS A 121 -7.35 -2.55 3.32
CA LYS A 121 -7.60 -1.63 2.21
C LYS A 121 -6.53 -0.56 2.20
N VAL A 122 -6.02 -0.23 1.03
CA VAL A 122 -5.06 0.85 0.82
C VAL A 122 -5.55 1.70 -0.33
N VAL A 123 -5.50 3.01 -0.15
CA VAL A 123 -5.82 4.02 -1.18
C VAL A 123 -4.56 4.82 -1.46
N LEU A 124 -4.10 4.78 -2.69
CA LEU A 124 -2.98 5.58 -3.19
C LEU A 124 -3.50 6.67 -4.11
N SER A 125 -3.02 7.90 -3.95
CA SER A 125 -3.27 8.95 -4.94
C SER A 125 -2.31 8.84 -6.13
N GLU A 126 -2.73 9.38 -7.26
CA GLU A 126 -1.87 9.57 -8.43
C GLU A 126 -0.58 10.32 -8.07
N GLU A 127 -0.70 11.37 -7.25
CA GLU A 127 0.44 12.13 -6.77
C GLU A 127 1.38 11.28 -5.89
N GLY A 128 0.81 10.49 -4.98
CA GLY A 128 1.56 9.57 -4.11
C GLY A 128 2.30 8.49 -4.90
N ILE A 129 1.66 7.94 -5.93
CA ILE A 129 2.30 6.97 -6.85
C ILE A 129 3.48 7.64 -7.56
N ASN A 130 3.28 8.83 -8.11
CA ASN A 130 4.34 9.59 -8.80
C ASN A 130 5.48 9.98 -7.86
N TYR A 131 5.17 10.32 -6.61
CA TYR A 131 6.19 10.57 -5.60
C TYR A 131 7.04 9.32 -5.32
N SER A 132 6.41 8.16 -5.26
CA SER A 132 7.08 6.87 -4.96
C SER A 132 8.13 6.47 -6.01
N PHE A 133 8.03 6.94 -7.26
CA PHE A 133 9.07 6.73 -8.27
C PHE A 133 10.40 7.43 -7.92
N LYS A 134 10.40 8.40 -7.02
CA LYS A 134 11.61 9.07 -6.52
C LYS A 134 12.33 8.28 -5.43
N ALA A 135 11.69 7.25 -4.86
CA ALA A 135 12.27 6.40 -3.83
C ALA A 135 13.50 5.64 -4.35
N GLU A 136 14.55 5.58 -3.54
CA GLU A 136 15.77 4.86 -3.90
C GLU A 136 15.54 3.37 -4.22
N LEU A 137 14.58 2.75 -3.52
CA LEU A 137 14.20 1.37 -3.77
C LEU A 137 13.62 1.18 -5.19
N VAL A 138 12.86 2.14 -5.68
CA VAL A 138 12.26 2.14 -7.02
C VAL A 138 13.31 2.51 -8.08
N LYS A 139 14.08 3.57 -7.85
CA LYS A 139 15.14 4.02 -8.76
C LYS A 139 16.16 2.92 -9.08
N LYS A 140 16.59 2.15 -8.09
CA LYS A 140 17.52 1.02 -8.30
C LYS A 140 17.01 -0.04 -9.27
N ARG A 141 15.71 -0.10 -9.51
CA ARG A 141 15.09 -1.03 -10.45
C ARG A 141 14.85 -0.43 -11.84
N LEU A 142 15.11 0.86 -12.00
CA LEU A 142 14.84 1.62 -13.22
C LEU A 142 16.08 2.27 -13.80
N LEU A 143 17.20 2.32 -13.05
CA LEU A 143 18.43 2.95 -13.48
C LEU A 143 19.54 1.92 -13.69
N ASN A 144 20.42 2.19 -14.65
CA ASN A 144 21.59 1.38 -14.99
C ASN A 144 21.28 -0.09 -15.30
N LEU A 145 20.22 -0.32 -16.07
CA LEU A 145 19.77 -1.64 -16.43
C LEU A 145 20.67 -2.26 -17.49
N THR A 146 21.19 -3.45 -17.19
CA THR A 146 22.08 -4.23 -18.09
C THR A 146 21.39 -5.45 -18.67
N VAL A 147 20.04 -5.38 -18.81
CA VAL A 147 19.27 -6.47 -19.45
C VAL A 147 19.68 -6.58 -20.92
N PRO A 148 20.01 -7.76 -21.43
CA PRO A 148 20.51 -7.93 -22.80
C PRO A 148 19.63 -7.28 -23.89
N ALA A 149 18.31 -7.37 -23.76
CA ALA A 149 17.36 -6.75 -24.69
C ALA A 149 17.48 -5.22 -24.74
N LEU A 150 17.80 -4.57 -23.61
CA LEU A 150 17.99 -3.12 -23.53
C LEU A 150 19.39 -2.71 -23.99
N THR A 151 20.43 -3.42 -23.57
CA THR A 151 21.81 -3.08 -23.92
C THR A 151 22.10 -3.25 -25.41
N GLN A 152 21.38 -4.13 -26.12
CA GLN A 152 21.45 -4.23 -27.57
C GLN A 152 20.94 -2.95 -28.26
N LEU A 153 19.93 -2.28 -27.70
CA LEU A 153 19.39 -1.04 -28.24
C LEU A 153 20.31 0.17 -28.00
N SER A 154 21.10 0.12 -26.92
CA SER A 154 22.02 1.20 -26.53
C SER A 154 23.47 0.98 -26.98
N GLY A 155 23.71 0.03 -27.88
CA GLY A 155 25.09 -0.28 -28.31
C GLY A 155 25.99 -0.84 -27.22
N GLY A 156 25.41 -1.49 -26.20
CA GLY A 156 26.14 -2.09 -25.08
C GLY A 156 26.12 -1.28 -23.78
N ASN A 157 25.60 -0.07 -23.80
CA ASN A 157 25.50 0.79 -22.61
C ASN A 157 24.34 0.37 -21.69
N PRO A 158 24.42 0.58 -20.39
CA PRO A 158 23.26 0.45 -19.49
C PRO A 158 22.15 1.44 -19.87
N VAL A 159 20.90 1.00 -19.79
CA VAL A 159 19.72 1.84 -20.05
C VAL A 159 19.09 2.27 -18.73
N SER A 160 18.64 3.51 -18.67
CA SER A 160 17.97 4.05 -17.49
C SER A 160 16.64 4.70 -17.85
N PHE A 161 15.68 4.65 -16.91
CA PHE A 161 14.42 5.39 -16.99
C PHE A 161 14.38 6.41 -15.85
N PRO A 162 15.04 7.58 -15.99
CA PRO A 162 15.22 8.54 -14.91
C PRO A 162 13.93 9.28 -14.54
N GLU A 163 13.01 9.43 -15.49
CA GLU A 163 11.76 10.15 -15.32
C GLU A 163 10.61 9.23 -15.68
N ILE A 164 9.70 9.00 -14.72
CA ILE A 164 8.45 8.28 -14.93
C ILE A 164 7.32 9.06 -14.27
N GLN A 165 6.24 9.23 -14.99
CA GLN A 165 5.02 9.84 -14.53
C GLN A 165 3.84 8.94 -14.92
N VAL A 166 2.88 8.77 -14.00
CA VAL A 166 1.70 7.95 -14.18
C VAL A 166 0.46 8.82 -14.05
N GLU A 167 -0.50 8.63 -14.95
CA GLU A 167 -1.85 9.14 -14.85
C GLU A 167 -2.81 7.96 -14.66
N LEU A 168 -3.71 8.07 -13.68
CA LEU A 168 -4.74 7.08 -13.43
C LEU A 168 -5.93 7.33 -14.37
N LEU A 169 -6.30 6.31 -15.14
CA LEU A 169 -7.42 6.34 -16.05
C LEU A 169 -8.54 5.40 -15.57
N PRO A 170 -9.80 5.62 -15.99
CA PRO A 170 -10.89 4.69 -15.72
C PRO A 170 -10.60 3.26 -16.20
N GLU A 171 -11.34 2.27 -15.66
CA GLU A 171 -11.27 0.87 -16.06
C GLU A 171 -9.91 0.21 -15.81
N ASN A 172 -9.26 0.57 -14.70
CA ASN A 172 -7.97 0.05 -14.29
C ASN A 172 -6.85 0.26 -15.33
N ARG A 173 -6.90 1.37 -16.04
CA ARG A 173 -5.84 1.75 -16.97
C ARG A 173 -4.92 2.80 -16.36
N LEU A 174 -3.67 2.73 -16.77
CA LEU A 174 -2.64 3.72 -16.44
C LEU A 174 -2.06 4.27 -17.74
N ARG A 175 -1.92 5.57 -17.86
CA ARG A 175 -1.06 6.18 -18.85
C ARG A 175 0.28 6.47 -18.22
N ILE A 176 1.36 6.07 -18.89
CA ILE A 176 2.71 6.14 -18.37
C ILE A 176 3.54 6.97 -19.35
N PHE A 177 4.03 8.09 -18.86
CA PHE A 177 5.03 8.90 -19.54
C PHE A 177 6.38 8.60 -18.93
N ALA A 178 7.39 8.37 -19.76
CA ALA A 178 8.73 8.13 -19.30
C ALA A 178 9.77 8.71 -20.26
N LYS A 179 11.01 8.82 -19.79
CA LYS A 179 12.15 9.10 -20.64
C LYS A 179 13.18 7.99 -20.45
N ALA A 180 13.72 7.50 -21.56
CA ALA A 180 14.78 6.50 -21.54
C ALA A 180 16.12 7.19 -21.91
N ASP A 181 17.15 6.88 -21.11
CA ASP A 181 18.53 7.26 -21.32
C ASP A 181 19.31 6.02 -21.79
N LEU A 182 19.86 6.09 -22.99
CA LEU A 182 20.66 5.02 -23.61
C LEU A 182 22.18 5.27 -23.51
N GLY A 183 22.56 6.31 -22.76
CA GLY A 183 23.96 6.75 -22.66
C GLY A 183 24.37 7.76 -23.73
N ASP A 184 23.41 8.17 -24.57
CA ASP A 184 23.58 9.25 -25.56
C ASP A 184 23.15 10.60 -24.98
N SER A 185 23.36 11.68 -25.74
CA SER A 185 23.03 13.02 -25.26
C SER A 185 21.55 13.34 -25.23
N GLU A 186 20.71 12.54 -25.88
CA GLU A 186 19.28 12.79 -26.04
C GLU A 186 18.44 11.68 -25.38
N LEU A 187 17.47 12.10 -24.56
CA LEU A 187 16.55 11.17 -23.93
C LEU A 187 15.42 10.79 -24.91
N VAL A 188 15.08 9.51 -24.98
CA VAL A 188 13.97 9.00 -25.80
C VAL A 188 12.66 9.10 -25.02
N PRO A 189 11.67 9.89 -25.47
CA PRO A 189 10.37 9.98 -24.82
C PRO A 189 9.55 8.71 -25.06
N LEU A 190 8.85 8.28 -24.01
CA LEU A 190 7.94 7.13 -24.01
C LEU A 190 6.57 7.58 -23.54
N ASP A 191 5.53 7.14 -24.24
CA ASP A 191 4.14 7.36 -23.86
C ASP A 191 3.36 6.09 -24.15
N MET A 192 2.75 5.50 -23.12
CA MET A 192 1.99 4.26 -23.27
C MET A 192 0.83 4.19 -22.28
N THR A 193 -0.23 3.50 -22.69
CA THR A 193 -1.34 3.13 -21.81
C THR A 193 -1.31 1.64 -21.56
N VAL A 194 -1.48 1.22 -20.31
CA VAL A 194 -1.52 -0.18 -19.89
C VAL A 194 -2.74 -0.46 -19.05
N THR A 195 -3.22 -1.69 -19.04
CA THR A 195 -4.26 -2.16 -18.13
C THR A 195 -3.59 -2.87 -16.94
N ILE A 196 -3.94 -2.45 -15.71
CA ILE A 196 -3.46 -3.12 -14.51
C ILE A 196 -4.47 -4.15 -14.04
N ALA A 197 -3.96 -5.31 -13.62
CA ALA A 197 -4.77 -6.41 -13.11
C ALA A 197 -4.07 -7.14 -11.97
N ILE A 198 -4.86 -7.84 -11.15
CA ILE A 198 -4.30 -8.73 -10.12
C ILE A 198 -3.99 -10.08 -10.74
N GLU A 199 -2.76 -10.54 -10.59
CA GLU A 199 -2.35 -11.88 -10.96
C GLU A 199 -2.01 -12.73 -9.73
N ARG A 200 -2.60 -13.95 -9.68
CA ARG A 200 -2.38 -14.91 -8.57
C ARG A 200 -2.56 -14.33 -7.17
N ARG A 201 -3.38 -13.25 -7.04
CA ARG A 201 -3.68 -12.54 -5.80
C ARG A 201 -2.46 -11.90 -5.09
N ARG A 202 -1.32 -11.81 -5.73
CA ARG A 202 -0.08 -11.32 -5.11
C ARG A 202 0.70 -10.33 -5.97
N ARG A 203 0.40 -10.26 -7.26
CA ARG A 203 1.12 -9.44 -8.22
C ARG A 203 0.16 -8.50 -8.91
N VAL A 204 0.59 -7.28 -9.14
CA VAL A 204 -0.06 -6.36 -10.06
C VAL A 204 0.64 -6.51 -11.40
N SER A 205 -0.11 -6.92 -12.41
CA SER A 205 0.40 -7.08 -13.79
C SER A 205 0.01 -5.88 -14.64
N PHE A 206 0.89 -5.54 -15.58
CA PHE A 206 0.75 -4.45 -16.55
C PHE A 206 0.54 -5.09 -17.92
N LYS A 207 -0.69 -5.08 -18.42
CA LYS A 207 -1.11 -5.81 -19.63
C LYS A 207 -1.47 -4.87 -20.76
N ASP A 208 -1.47 -5.42 -21.97
CA ASP A 208 -1.97 -4.79 -23.19
C ASP A 208 -1.39 -3.37 -23.43
N PRO A 209 -0.04 -3.20 -23.46
CA PRO A 209 0.55 -1.89 -23.65
C PRO A 209 0.17 -1.33 -25.02
N GLN A 210 -0.48 -0.18 -25.01
CA GLN A 210 -0.80 0.63 -26.19
C GLN A 210 0.17 1.81 -26.22
N ILE A 211 0.95 1.90 -27.29
CA ILE A 211 2.05 2.86 -27.38
C ILE A 211 1.60 4.04 -28.23
N GLU A 212 1.67 5.23 -27.65
CA GLU A 212 1.34 6.49 -28.27
C GLU A 212 2.61 7.14 -28.86
N LEU A 213 2.64 7.33 -30.17
CA LEU A 213 3.83 7.86 -30.87
C LEU A 213 3.65 9.26 -31.45
N ASP A 214 2.49 9.89 -31.22
CA ASP A 214 2.16 11.19 -31.81
C ASP A 214 3.08 12.31 -31.30
N SER A 215 3.49 12.22 -30.03
CA SER A 215 4.40 13.18 -29.38
C SER A 215 5.88 12.83 -29.53
N VAL A 216 6.20 11.68 -30.17
CA VAL A 216 7.58 11.19 -30.32
C VAL A 216 8.16 11.64 -31.65
N PRO A 217 9.40 12.21 -31.66
CA PRO A 217 10.08 12.56 -32.93
C PRO A 217 10.16 11.36 -33.88
N GLU A 218 9.97 11.61 -35.17
CA GLU A 218 9.89 10.53 -36.18
C GLU A 218 11.11 9.58 -36.15
N ALA A 219 12.31 10.16 -35.97
CA ALA A 219 13.56 9.40 -35.89
C ALA A 219 13.65 8.49 -34.66
N GLN A 220 12.86 8.77 -33.61
CA GLN A 220 12.89 8.01 -32.35
C GLN A 220 11.69 7.06 -32.19
N LYS A 221 10.71 7.07 -33.08
CA LYS A 221 9.48 6.29 -32.94
C LYS A 221 9.71 4.78 -32.77
N GLU A 222 10.60 4.20 -33.56
CA GLU A 222 10.85 2.75 -33.51
C GLU A 222 11.53 2.33 -32.22
N ILE A 223 12.52 3.10 -31.78
CA ILE A 223 13.22 2.84 -30.52
C ILE A 223 12.30 3.11 -29.32
N SER A 224 11.49 4.18 -29.36
CA SER A 224 10.49 4.48 -28.34
C SER A 224 9.49 3.34 -28.16
N ARG A 225 9.01 2.77 -29.28
CA ARG A 225 8.12 1.60 -29.26
C ARG A 225 8.76 0.43 -28.52
N THR A 226 9.98 0.08 -28.89
CA THR A 226 10.70 -1.06 -28.31
C THR A 226 10.98 -0.85 -26.81
N LEU A 227 11.42 0.35 -26.44
CA LEU A 227 11.68 0.72 -25.04
C LEU A 227 10.40 0.77 -24.19
N SER A 228 9.27 1.19 -24.77
CA SER A 228 7.98 1.18 -24.07
C SER A 228 7.54 -0.24 -23.69
N VAL A 229 7.67 -1.20 -24.60
CA VAL A 229 7.41 -2.61 -24.30
C VAL A 229 8.33 -3.12 -23.19
N ALA A 230 9.64 -2.83 -23.30
CA ALA A 230 10.61 -3.24 -22.28
C ALA A 230 10.33 -2.61 -20.91
N LEU A 231 9.92 -1.33 -20.86
CA LEU A 231 9.52 -0.68 -19.62
C LEU A 231 8.27 -1.32 -19.02
N ALA A 232 7.26 -1.66 -19.84
CA ALA A 232 6.07 -2.37 -19.37
C ALA A 232 6.44 -3.71 -18.71
N ASP A 233 7.34 -4.49 -19.32
CA ASP A 233 7.85 -5.75 -18.78
C ASP A 233 8.60 -5.55 -17.44
N ILE A 234 9.39 -4.49 -17.32
CA ILE A 234 10.09 -4.14 -16.08
C ILE A 234 9.08 -3.82 -14.98
N LEU A 235 8.10 -2.96 -15.27
CA LEU A 235 7.06 -2.57 -14.31
C LEU A 235 6.22 -3.78 -13.89
N ASP A 236 5.89 -4.67 -14.84
CA ASP A 236 5.17 -5.92 -14.57
C ASP A 236 5.89 -6.81 -13.55
N ASN A 237 7.22 -6.81 -13.55
CA ASN A 237 8.03 -7.56 -12.61
C ASN A 237 8.37 -6.82 -11.31
N MET A 238 8.01 -5.53 -11.18
CA MET A 238 8.32 -4.73 -10.01
C MET A 238 7.34 -4.94 -8.86
N VAL A 239 6.06 -5.16 -9.14
CA VAL A 239 4.99 -5.20 -8.12
C VAL A 239 4.57 -6.64 -7.83
N ASP A 240 5.42 -7.37 -7.11
CA ASP A 240 5.13 -8.72 -6.58
C ASP A 240 5.20 -8.70 -5.05
N LEU A 241 4.05 -8.87 -4.38
CA LEU A 241 3.94 -8.78 -2.92
C LEU A 241 4.70 -9.89 -2.19
N ASP A 242 4.99 -11.03 -2.83
CA ASP A 242 5.81 -12.07 -2.23
C ASP A 242 7.31 -11.70 -2.19
N ARG A 243 7.72 -10.71 -3.00
CA ARG A 243 9.08 -10.19 -3.04
C ARG A 243 9.30 -8.96 -2.17
N PHE A 244 8.22 -8.37 -1.67
CA PHE A 244 8.31 -7.28 -0.70
C PHE A 244 8.39 -7.85 0.70
N ASP A 245 9.49 -7.57 1.38
CA ASP A 245 9.60 -7.82 2.82
C ASP A 245 8.73 -6.80 3.57
N LEU A 246 7.52 -7.21 3.91
CA LEU A 246 6.60 -6.44 4.72
C LEU A 246 6.77 -6.73 6.22
N ASP A 247 7.94 -7.25 6.61
CA ASP A 247 8.33 -7.56 8.01
C ASP A 247 7.27 -8.37 8.77
N GLY A 248 6.92 -9.53 8.22
CA GLY A 248 5.97 -10.47 8.83
C GLY A 248 4.51 -10.23 8.46
N VAL A 249 4.25 -9.47 7.40
CA VAL A 249 2.91 -9.32 6.81
C VAL A 249 2.89 -9.94 5.41
N LYS A 250 2.04 -10.92 5.18
CA LYS A 250 1.78 -11.53 3.88
C LYS A 250 0.46 -11.03 3.34
N MET A 251 0.46 -10.38 2.18
CA MET A 251 -0.76 -9.85 1.57
C MET A 251 -1.25 -10.70 0.41
N ARG A 252 -2.57 -10.76 0.26
CA ARG A 252 -3.27 -11.38 -0.88
C ARG A 252 -4.34 -10.43 -1.38
N LEU A 253 -4.13 -9.86 -2.57
CA LEU A 253 -5.04 -8.92 -3.19
C LEU A 253 -6.30 -9.61 -3.71
N ASN A 254 -7.45 -9.00 -3.47
CA ASN A 254 -8.73 -9.44 -4.02
C ASN A 254 -9.30 -8.45 -5.03
N ARG A 255 -9.06 -7.17 -4.80
CA ARG A 255 -9.62 -6.07 -5.59
C ARG A 255 -8.55 -5.03 -5.86
N LEU A 256 -8.55 -4.51 -7.08
CA LEU A 256 -7.74 -3.39 -7.53
C LEU A 256 -8.63 -2.56 -8.46
N GLU A 257 -8.75 -1.28 -8.17
CA GLU A 257 -9.62 -0.38 -8.93
C GLU A 257 -9.02 1.01 -9.01
N THR A 258 -9.23 1.65 -10.16
CA THR A 258 -8.97 3.08 -10.33
C THR A 258 -10.30 3.85 -10.17
N GLU A 259 -10.34 4.80 -9.24
CA GLU A 259 -11.46 5.72 -9.04
C GLU A 259 -10.98 7.17 -9.06
N GLY A 260 -11.26 7.89 -10.15
CA GLY A 260 -10.73 9.22 -10.36
C GLY A 260 -9.19 9.22 -10.34
N LYS A 261 -8.59 9.98 -9.44
CA LYS A 261 -7.14 10.04 -9.22
C LYS A 261 -6.66 9.16 -8.07
N GLN A 262 -7.37 8.09 -7.78
CA GLN A 262 -7.03 7.14 -6.73
C GLN A 262 -6.92 5.72 -7.27
N LEU A 263 -5.96 4.98 -6.75
CA LEU A 263 -5.77 3.54 -6.95
C LEU A 263 -6.08 2.83 -5.63
N ILE A 264 -7.10 1.98 -5.65
CA ILE A 264 -7.62 1.31 -4.47
C ILE A 264 -7.27 -0.17 -4.52
N PHE A 265 -6.59 -0.64 -3.49
CA PHE A 265 -6.32 -2.06 -3.25
C PHE A 265 -7.12 -2.56 -2.06
N SER A 266 -7.64 -3.76 -2.15
CA SER A 266 -8.15 -4.45 -0.97
C SER A 266 -7.86 -5.94 -1.05
N GLY A 267 -7.75 -6.58 0.12
CA GLY A 267 -7.45 -7.99 0.19
C GLY A 267 -7.32 -8.49 1.62
N TYR A 268 -6.69 -9.65 1.76
CA TYR A 268 -6.39 -10.25 3.05
C TYR A 268 -4.91 -10.07 3.37
N ALA A 269 -4.64 -9.88 4.65
CA ALA A 269 -3.29 -9.88 5.19
C ALA A 269 -3.19 -10.96 6.27
N GLU A 270 -2.15 -11.77 6.23
CA GLU A 270 -1.73 -12.60 7.35
C GLU A 270 -0.61 -11.86 8.08
N ILE A 271 -0.85 -11.51 9.34
CA ILE A 271 0.10 -10.75 10.17
C ILE A 271 0.72 -11.74 11.15
N GLU A 272 1.97 -12.12 10.93
CA GLU A 272 2.74 -13.02 11.80
C GLU A 272 3.31 -12.28 13.00
N ARG A 273 3.69 -11.03 12.79
CA ARG A 273 4.19 -10.11 13.82
C ARG A 273 3.88 -8.67 13.45
N ILE A 274 3.85 -7.81 14.44
CA ILE A 274 3.76 -6.36 14.20
C ILE A 274 5.07 -5.92 13.50
N PRO A 275 4.99 -5.27 12.33
CA PRO A 275 6.17 -4.80 11.63
C PRO A 275 7.04 -3.89 12.51
N ARG A 276 8.35 -3.93 12.32
CA ARG A 276 9.26 -3.02 13.00
C ARG A 276 9.37 -1.73 12.21
N THR A 277 9.56 -0.63 12.91
CA THR A 277 9.95 0.64 12.29
C THR A 277 11.26 0.47 11.55
N GLY A 278 11.25 0.76 10.25
CA GLY A 278 12.45 0.80 9.43
C GLY A 278 13.22 2.10 9.63
#